data_d9ecf3dca410e0c4a48b635deeb207ba
#
_entry.id   d9ecf3dca410e0c4a48b635deeb207ba
#
_cell.length_a   1.000
_cell.length_b   1.000
_cell.length_c   1.000
_cell.angle_alpha   90.00
_cell.angle_beta   90.00
_cell.angle_gamma   90.00
#
_symmetry.space_group_name_H-M   'P 1'
#
loop_
_entity.id
_entity.type
_entity.pdbx_description
1 polymer ?
#
loop_
_entity_poly.entity_id
_entity_poly.type
_entity_poly.pdbx_seq_one_letter_code
_entity_poly.pdbx_strand_id
1 'polypeptide(L)'
;MATLAQIMVIMPHPDDAEFGTAGSVARWIREGKEVVYIVCTSGDKGTEDTNLKPADLARIREKEQRDAARVLGVKDVVFLHYPDQGIEDTPEFRKDIVRQIRRYRPETIITADPYRRYIWHRDHRITGQVVLDAVFPYARDYWAYPDLVIEGLLPHKVKEVLLWASEDPNYCSDITDTFSIKLEALRCHKSQVVISRRGDLDKWLRERHKAMAEGKGCELGEAFHRIEIP
;
A
#
# COMPACT_ATOMS: atom_id res chain seq x y z
N MET A 1 14.02 3.72 -20.49
CA MET A 1 13.61 4.97 -19.81
C MET A 1 13.08 4.60 -18.44
N ALA A 2 13.39 5.39 -17.40
CA ALA A 2 12.85 5.13 -16.06
C ALA A 2 11.32 5.26 -16.09
N THR A 3 10.60 4.28 -15.55
CA THR A 3 9.15 4.34 -15.40
C THR A 3 8.87 5.24 -14.21
N LEU A 4 8.58 6.51 -14.43
CA LEU A 4 8.31 7.46 -13.34
C LEU A 4 6.88 7.26 -12.80
N ALA A 5 6.68 7.49 -11.50
CA ALA A 5 5.37 7.55 -10.87
C ALA A 5 5.42 8.56 -9.72
N GLN A 6 4.41 9.41 -9.59
CA GLN A 6 4.38 10.41 -8.51
C GLN A 6 4.07 9.78 -7.16
N ILE A 7 3.30 8.71 -7.14
CA ILE A 7 2.84 8.06 -5.91
C ILE A 7 3.17 6.57 -5.95
N MET A 8 3.69 6.06 -4.85
CA MET A 8 3.96 4.64 -4.66
C MET A 8 3.26 4.14 -3.41
N VAL A 9 2.43 3.11 -3.55
CA VAL A 9 1.85 2.41 -2.40
C VAL A 9 2.63 1.14 -2.16
N ILE A 10 3.16 0.97 -0.96
CA ILE A 10 3.91 -0.23 -0.55
C ILE A 10 3.10 -0.93 0.54
N MET A 11 2.68 -2.16 0.26
CA MET A 11 1.79 -2.93 1.10
C MET A 11 2.30 -4.34 1.35
N PRO A 12 2.07 -4.92 2.54
CA PRO A 12 2.49 -6.29 2.84
C PRO A 12 1.72 -7.34 2.03
N HIS A 13 0.39 -7.20 1.90
CA HIS A 13 -0.44 -8.23 1.26
C HIS A 13 -1.34 -7.66 0.16
N PRO A 14 -1.80 -8.48 -0.80
CA PRO A 14 -2.90 -8.12 -1.69
C PRO A 14 -4.15 -7.75 -0.87
N ASP A 15 -4.87 -6.71 -1.26
CA ASP A 15 -6.03 -6.06 -0.65
C ASP A 15 -5.75 -4.92 0.35
N ASP A 16 -4.58 -4.82 0.94
CA ASP A 16 -4.25 -3.81 1.94
C ASP A 16 -4.43 -2.38 1.42
N ALA A 17 -3.99 -2.11 0.18
CA ALA A 17 -4.17 -0.80 -0.45
C ALA A 17 -5.64 -0.47 -0.66
N GLU A 18 -6.44 -1.47 -1.05
CA GLU A 18 -7.86 -1.28 -1.31
C GLU A 18 -8.62 -0.96 -0.04
N PHE A 19 -8.28 -1.59 1.09
CA PHE A 19 -8.83 -1.22 2.40
C PHE A 19 -8.31 0.11 2.92
N GLY A 20 -7.03 0.40 2.74
CA GLY A 20 -6.34 1.53 3.36
C GLY A 20 -6.46 2.85 2.59
N THR A 21 -6.39 2.82 1.24
CA THR A 21 -6.07 4.03 0.47
C THR A 21 -6.70 4.12 -0.93
N ALA A 22 -7.53 3.14 -1.36
CA ALA A 22 -7.99 3.09 -2.76
C ALA A 22 -8.87 4.27 -3.18
N GLY A 23 -9.63 4.87 -2.26
CA GLY A 23 -10.39 6.08 -2.54
C GLY A 23 -9.48 7.26 -2.91
N SER A 24 -8.41 7.45 -2.14
CA SER A 24 -7.38 8.45 -2.39
C SER A 24 -6.60 8.16 -3.68
N VAL A 25 -6.22 6.90 -3.91
CA VAL A 25 -5.57 6.48 -5.16
C VAL A 25 -6.42 6.81 -6.37
N ALA A 26 -7.72 6.46 -6.36
CA ALA A 26 -8.64 6.77 -7.45
C ALA A 26 -8.76 8.29 -7.67
N ARG A 27 -8.80 9.09 -6.60
CA ARG A 27 -8.80 10.53 -6.67
C ARG A 27 -7.54 11.08 -7.32
N TRP A 28 -6.35 10.68 -6.85
CA TRP A 28 -5.08 11.18 -7.40
C TRP A 28 -4.89 10.79 -8.86
N ILE A 29 -5.34 9.60 -9.26
CA ILE A 29 -5.31 9.19 -10.67
C ILE A 29 -6.23 10.06 -11.53
N ARG A 30 -7.42 10.41 -11.03
CA ARG A 30 -8.31 11.39 -11.69
C ARG A 30 -7.69 12.79 -11.79
N GLU A 31 -6.85 13.16 -10.82
CA GLU A 31 -6.06 14.39 -10.82
C GLU A 31 -4.82 14.32 -11.76
N GLY A 32 -4.64 13.20 -12.49
CA GLY A 32 -3.55 13.01 -13.45
C GLY A 32 -2.24 12.49 -12.83
N LYS A 33 -2.26 12.02 -11.59
CA LYS A 33 -1.09 11.39 -10.96
C LYS A 33 -0.92 9.95 -11.43
N GLU A 34 0.31 9.52 -11.65
CA GLU A 34 0.65 8.12 -11.88
C GLU A 34 0.95 7.43 -10.55
N VAL A 35 0.27 6.31 -10.30
CA VAL A 35 0.39 5.51 -9.09
C VAL A 35 0.93 4.12 -9.43
N VAL A 36 1.86 3.61 -8.60
CA VAL A 36 2.36 2.23 -8.67
C VAL A 36 2.17 1.53 -7.33
N TYR A 37 1.96 0.21 -7.40
CA TYR A 37 1.81 -0.66 -6.25
C TYR A 37 3.01 -1.59 -6.11
N ILE A 38 3.56 -1.67 -4.90
CA ILE A 38 4.57 -2.65 -4.51
C ILE A 38 3.96 -3.55 -3.44
N VAL A 39 3.74 -4.81 -3.76
CA VAL A 39 3.15 -5.80 -2.89
C VAL A 39 4.25 -6.72 -2.37
N CYS A 40 4.47 -6.74 -1.06
CA CYS A 40 5.62 -7.44 -0.49
C CYS A 40 5.45 -8.97 -0.53
N THR A 41 4.25 -9.48 -0.28
CA THR A 41 3.93 -10.92 -0.32
C THR A 41 2.79 -11.21 -1.28
N SER A 42 2.56 -12.49 -1.60
CA SER A 42 1.37 -12.91 -2.35
C SER A 42 0.18 -13.27 -1.44
N GLY A 43 0.33 -13.16 -0.11
CA GLY A 43 -0.73 -13.41 0.87
C GLY A 43 -1.20 -14.87 0.87
N ASP A 44 -0.29 -15.81 0.69
CA ASP A 44 -0.55 -17.24 0.45
C ASP A 44 -1.03 -18.01 1.69
N LYS A 45 -1.11 -17.34 2.86
CA LYS A 45 -1.65 -17.93 4.10
C LYS A 45 -3.01 -17.35 4.52
N GLY A 46 -3.59 -16.45 3.72
CA GLY A 46 -4.84 -15.76 4.04
C GLY A 46 -6.10 -16.60 3.77
N THR A 47 -6.17 -17.86 4.22
CA THR A 47 -7.37 -18.70 4.08
C THR A 47 -7.54 -19.63 5.27
N GLU A 48 -8.81 -20.01 5.57
CA GLU A 48 -9.14 -21.08 6.49
C GLU A 48 -9.47 -22.41 5.77
N ASP A 49 -9.52 -22.38 4.41
CA ASP A 49 -9.73 -23.61 3.62
C ASP A 49 -8.43 -24.42 3.54
N THR A 50 -8.37 -25.50 4.30
CA THR A 50 -7.22 -26.40 4.36
C THR A 50 -6.99 -27.20 3.06
N ASN A 51 -7.94 -27.21 2.13
CA ASN A 51 -7.79 -27.86 0.82
C ASN A 51 -7.12 -26.93 -0.20
N LEU A 52 -7.14 -25.62 0.02
CA LEU A 52 -6.52 -24.64 -0.87
C LEU A 52 -5.03 -24.53 -0.54
N LYS A 53 -4.19 -24.96 -1.47
CA LYS A 53 -2.73 -24.90 -1.27
C LYS A 53 -2.23 -23.45 -1.31
N PRO A 54 -1.19 -23.10 -0.52
CA PRO A 54 -0.62 -21.73 -0.51
C PRO A 54 -0.28 -21.20 -1.90
N ALA A 55 0.36 -22.00 -2.75
CA ALA A 55 0.72 -21.60 -4.11
C ALA A 55 -0.49 -21.31 -5.02
N ASP A 56 -1.63 -21.97 -4.79
CA ASP A 56 -2.86 -21.71 -5.53
C ASP A 56 -3.52 -20.43 -5.04
N LEU A 57 -3.57 -20.22 -3.71
CA LEU A 57 -4.06 -18.98 -3.12
C LEU A 57 -3.22 -17.77 -3.57
N ALA A 58 -1.88 -17.89 -3.57
CA ALA A 58 -1.00 -16.85 -4.08
C ALA A 58 -1.39 -16.41 -5.51
N ARG A 59 -1.56 -17.36 -6.43
CA ARG A 59 -1.97 -17.07 -7.82
C ARG A 59 -3.34 -16.38 -7.90
N ILE A 60 -4.30 -16.80 -7.07
CA ILE A 60 -5.62 -16.18 -6.99
C ILE A 60 -5.48 -14.72 -6.52
N ARG A 61 -4.81 -14.50 -5.39
CA ARG A 61 -4.68 -13.16 -4.78
C ARG A 61 -3.87 -12.19 -5.63
N GLU A 62 -2.82 -12.66 -6.31
CA GLU A 62 -2.09 -11.83 -7.26
C GLU A 62 -2.96 -11.38 -8.45
N LYS A 63 -3.81 -12.31 -8.96
CA LYS A 63 -4.76 -11.95 -10.02
C LYS A 63 -5.78 -10.94 -9.52
N GLU A 64 -6.35 -11.16 -8.35
CA GLU A 64 -7.32 -10.25 -7.73
C GLU A 64 -6.74 -8.85 -7.53
N GLN A 65 -5.48 -8.76 -7.05
CA GLN A 65 -4.77 -7.48 -6.89
C GLN A 65 -4.54 -6.77 -8.24
N ARG A 66 -4.18 -7.49 -9.29
CA ARG A 66 -4.03 -6.89 -10.63
C ARG A 66 -5.38 -6.43 -11.19
N ASP A 67 -6.46 -7.15 -10.91
CA ASP A 67 -7.81 -6.76 -11.33
C ASP A 67 -8.27 -5.50 -10.57
N ALA A 68 -8.03 -5.41 -9.25
CA ALA A 68 -8.29 -4.22 -8.44
C ALA A 68 -7.48 -3.00 -8.91
N ALA A 69 -6.20 -3.19 -9.16
CA ALA A 69 -5.31 -2.15 -9.69
C ALA A 69 -5.82 -1.60 -11.05
N ARG A 70 -6.35 -2.47 -11.91
CA ARG A 70 -6.95 -2.07 -13.20
C ARG A 70 -8.21 -1.23 -13.01
N VAL A 71 -9.07 -1.59 -12.07
CA VAL A 71 -10.28 -0.80 -11.72
C VAL A 71 -9.89 0.60 -11.27
N LEU A 72 -8.83 0.74 -10.46
CA LEU A 72 -8.34 2.01 -9.97
C LEU A 72 -7.58 2.83 -11.03
N GLY A 73 -7.02 2.19 -12.06
CA GLY A 73 -6.13 2.81 -13.04
C GLY A 73 -4.67 2.89 -12.59
N VAL A 74 -4.26 2.03 -11.65
CA VAL A 74 -2.86 1.92 -11.19
C VAL A 74 -1.97 1.50 -12.35
N LYS A 75 -0.84 2.19 -12.53
CA LYS A 75 0.06 2.05 -13.68
C LYS A 75 0.82 0.73 -13.71
N ASP A 76 1.27 0.26 -12.55
CA ASP A 76 2.06 -0.97 -12.42
C ASP A 76 1.84 -1.62 -11.06
N VAL A 77 1.95 -2.96 -11.00
CA VAL A 77 1.87 -3.77 -9.79
C VAL A 77 3.05 -4.72 -9.75
N VAL A 78 3.98 -4.48 -8.83
CA VAL A 78 5.17 -5.29 -8.61
C VAL A 78 4.98 -6.15 -7.37
N PHE A 79 5.14 -7.47 -7.49
CA PHE A 79 5.19 -8.39 -6.36
C PHE A 79 6.65 -8.70 -6.02
N LEU A 80 6.99 -8.60 -4.74
CA LEU A 80 8.35 -8.92 -4.25
C LEU A 80 8.48 -10.38 -3.81
N HIS A 81 7.36 -11.08 -3.63
CA HIS A 81 7.26 -12.53 -3.29
C HIS A 81 7.98 -12.93 -1.99
N TYR A 82 8.02 -12.04 -1.00
CA TYR A 82 8.44 -12.41 0.34
C TYR A 82 7.41 -13.38 0.97
N PRO A 83 7.82 -14.27 1.88
CA PRO A 83 6.91 -15.19 2.54
C PRO A 83 5.84 -14.44 3.34
N ASP A 84 4.56 -14.77 3.14
CA ASP A 84 3.47 -14.27 3.97
C ASP A 84 3.68 -14.69 5.43
N GLN A 85 3.43 -13.80 6.40
CA GLN A 85 3.74 -13.94 7.83
C GLN A 85 5.25 -14.13 8.13
N GLY A 86 6.10 -13.88 7.16
CA GLY A 86 7.54 -14.10 7.25
C GLY A 86 8.39 -12.90 6.85
N ILE A 87 7.79 -11.71 6.71
CA ILE A 87 8.56 -10.49 6.44
C ILE A 87 9.43 -10.17 7.66
N GLU A 88 10.73 -10.02 7.42
CA GLU A 88 11.74 -9.63 8.39
C GLU A 88 12.41 -8.33 7.96
N ASP A 89 12.85 -7.51 8.93
CA ASP A 89 13.71 -6.36 8.65
C ASP A 89 15.13 -6.86 8.34
N THR A 90 15.36 -7.18 7.08
CA THR A 90 16.68 -7.59 6.58
C THR A 90 17.26 -6.55 5.63
N PRO A 91 18.60 -6.51 5.48
CA PRO A 91 19.26 -5.66 4.49
C PRO A 91 18.74 -5.90 3.07
N GLU A 92 18.41 -7.15 2.72
CA GLU A 92 17.90 -7.56 1.42
C GLU A 92 16.50 -6.98 1.17
N PHE A 93 15.57 -7.14 2.13
CA PHE A 93 14.21 -6.60 1.99
C PHE A 93 14.26 -5.08 1.88
N ARG A 94 15.04 -4.41 2.73
CA ARG A 94 15.23 -2.96 2.68
C ARG A 94 15.81 -2.51 1.33
N LYS A 95 16.80 -3.25 0.79
CA LYS A 95 17.38 -2.99 -0.52
C LYS A 95 16.35 -3.12 -1.64
N ASP A 96 15.47 -4.11 -1.60
CA ASP A 96 14.43 -4.30 -2.61
C ASP A 96 13.42 -3.15 -2.58
N ILE A 97 13.05 -2.65 -1.40
CA ILE A 97 12.22 -1.44 -1.28
C ILE A 97 12.97 -0.22 -1.85
N VAL A 98 14.24 -0.02 -1.50
CA VAL A 98 15.07 1.07 -2.06
C VAL A 98 15.18 0.97 -3.57
N ARG A 99 15.33 -0.24 -4.11
CA ARG A 99 15.35 -0.51 -5.55
C ARG A 99 14.08 0.03 -6.23
N GLN A 100 12.91 -0.24 -5.68
CA GLN A 100 11.66 0.26 -6.24
C GLN A 100 11.55 1.78 -6.14
N ILE A 101 11.91 2.37 -4.99
CA ILE A 101 11.92 3.82 -4.81
C ILE A 101 12.83 4.50 -5.84
N ARG A 102 14.05 4.00 -6.05
CA ARG A 102 14.99 4.56 -7.04
C ARG A 102 14.53 4.35 -8.48
N ARG A 103 13.81 3.25 -8.75
CA ARG A 103 13.28 2.91 -10.07
C ARG A 103 12.14 3.82 -10.49
N TYR A 104 11.14 4.00 -9.62
CA TYR A 104 9.93 4.76 -9.93
C TYR A 104 10.01 6.23 -9.55
N ARG A 105 10.91 6.60 -8.65
CA ARG A 105 11.18 7.97 -8.19
C ARG A 105 9.94 8.72 -7.67
N PRO A 106 9.16 8.14 -6.74
CA PRO A 106 7.93 8.75 -6.25
C PRO A 106 8.20 10.00 -5.40
N GLU A 107 7.30 10.97 -5.48
CA GLU A 107 7.27 12.10 -4.56
C GLU A 107 6.63 11.71 -3.23
N THR A 108 5.55 10.91 -3.28
CA THR A 108 4.78 10.45 -2.13
C THR A 108 4.84 8.93 -2.02
N ILE A 109 5.14 8.42 -0.84
CA ILE A 109 5.00 7.00 -0.50
C ILE A 109 3.87 6.80 0.48
N ILE A 110 3.11 5.72 0.31
CA ILE A 110 2.00 5.35 1.18
C ILE A 110 2.25 3.94 1.70
N THR A 111 2.18 3.74 3.01
CA THR A 111 2.37 2.42 3.63
C THR A 111 1.59 2.28 4.94
N ALA A 112 1.63 1.09 5.54
CA ALA A 112 1.01 0.83 6.84
C ALA A 112 1.75 1.60 7.96
N ASP A 113 1.00 2.14 8.93
CA ASP A 113 1.60 2.74 10.11
C ASP A 113 2.27 1.67 10.98
N PRO A 114 3.61 1.67 11.14
CA PRO A 114 4.31 0.68 11.96
C PRO A 114 4.14 0.92 13.47
N TYR A 115 3.72 2.12 13.88
CA TYR A 115 3.65 2.55 15.28
C TYR A 115 2.29 2.33 15.93
N ARG A 116 1.36 1.67 15.19
CA ARG A 116 0.08 1.28 15.77
C ARG A 116 0.28 0.43 17.01
N ARG A 117 -0.41 0.81 18.11
CA ARG A 117 -0.27 0.15 19.41
C ARG A 117 -0.93 -1.22 19.44
N TYR A 118 -0.46 -2.07 20.34
CA TYR A 118 -1.00 -3.38 20.72
C TYR A 118 -1.08 -4.37 19.57
N ILE A 119 -2.28 -4.62 19.02
CA ILE A 119 -2.49 -5.65 18.01
C ILE A 119 -2.39 -5.04 16.60
N TRP A 120 -1.39 -5.48 15.88
CA TRP A 120 -1.15 -5.14 14.49
C TRP A 120 -0.50 -6.34 13.79
N HIS A 121 -0.90 -6.65 12.58
CA HIS A 121 -0.26 -7.75 11.84
C HIS A 121 1.25 -7.50 11.74
N ARG A 122 2.06 -8.53 12.02
CA ARG A 122 3.52 -8.37 12.05
C ARG A 122 4.07 -7.84 10.73
N ASP A 123 3.61 -8.38 9.61
CA ASP A 123 4.08 -7.95 8.29
C ASP A 123 3.76 -6.47 8.00
N HIS A 124 2.61 -5.95 8.49
CA HIS A 124 2.30 -4.52 8.38
C HIS A 124 3.29 -3.66 9.16
N ARG A 125 3.63 -4.08 10.38
CA ARG A 125 4.58 -3.36 11.23
C ARG A 125 5.97 -3.34 10.61
N ILE A 126 6.47 -4.50 10.18
CA ILE A 126 7.81 -4.61 9.57
C ILE A 126 7.87 -3.88 8.23
N THR A 127 6.87 -4.05 7.37
CA THR A 127 6.83 -3.33 6.09
C THR A 127 6.84 -1.82 6.31
N GLY A 128 5.98 -1.30 7.19
CA GLY A 128 5.95 0.14 7.49
C GLY A 128 7.28 0.66 8.01
N GLN A 129 7.92 -0.08 8.95
CA GLN A 129 9.24 0.30 9.49
C GLN A 129 10.31 0.29 8.40
N VAL A 130 10.42 -0.79 7.62
CA VAL A 130 11.42 -0.90 6.54
C VAL A 130 11.21 0.16 5.46
N VAL A 131 9.96 0.52 5.16
CA VAL A 131 9.66 1.60 4.21
C VAL A 131 10.14 2.95 4.73
N LEU A 132 9.92 3.28 6.00
CA LEU A 132 10.43 4.53 6.59
C LEU A 132 11.97 4.59 6.53
N ASP A 133 12.64 3.51 6.90
CA ASP A 133 14.09 3.40 6.81
C ASP A 133 14.56 3.50 5.35
N ALA A 134 13.89 2.83 4.42
CA ALA A 134 14.22 2.92 3.00
C ALA A 134 14.10 4.34 2.46
N VAL A 135 13.06 5.09 2.87
CA VAL A 135 12.88 6.50 2.49
C VAL A 135 14.00 7.36 3.05
N PHE A 136 14.35 7.18 4.33
CA PHE A 136 15.39 7.94 5.01
C PHE A 136 16.17 7.06 5.99
N PRO A 137 17.50 6.87 5.75
CA PRO A 137 18.33 7.58 4.75
C PRO A 137 18.53 6.84 3.42
N TYR A 138 18.18 5.54 3.29
CA TYR A 138 18.77 4.62 2.31
C TYR A 138 18.50 4.97 0.84
N ALA A 139 17.29 5.40 0.46
CA ALA A 139 17.00 5.70 -0.95
C ALA A 139 17.74 6.93 -1.45
N ARG A 140 18.04 7.89 -0.56
CA ARG A 140 18.70 9.15 -0.90
C ARG A 140 20.22 9.13 -0.76
N ASP A 141 20.77 8.12 -0.05
CA ASP A 141 22.20 7.99 0.18
C ASP A 141 22.88 7.27 -0.98
N TYR A 142 23.91 7.90 -1.55
CA TYR A 142 24.66 7.36 -2.69
C TYR A 142 25.40 6.06 -2.31
N TRP A 143 25.89 5.96 -1.08
CA TRP A 143 26.74 4.85 -0.63
C TRP A 143 25.95 3.73 0.06
N ALA A 144 24.67 3.91 0.31
CA ALA A 144 23.87 2.90 1.00
C ALA A 144 23.79 1.57 0.22
N TYR A 145 23.62 1.66 -1.10
CA TYR A 145 23.56 0.49 -1.99
C TYR A 145 24.28 0.84 -3.31
N PRO A 146 25.62 0.79 -3.35
CA PRO A 146 26.41 1.21 -4.51
C PRO A 146 26.17 0.32 -5.75
N ASP A 147 25.79 -0.94 -5.56
CA ASP A 147 25.42 -1.84 -6.64
C ASP A 147 24.16 -1.37 -7.38
N LEU A 148 23.17 -0.79 -6.70
CA LEU A 148 22.02 -0.18 -7.36
C LEU A 148 22.42 1.02 -8.24
N VAL A 149 23.43 1.76 -7.82
CA VAL A 149 23.97 2.87 -8.63
C VAL A 149 24.64 2.35 -9.90
N ILE A 150 25.39 1.24 -9.81
CA ILE A 150 25.99 0.56 -10.97
C ILE A 150 24.91 0.07 -11.95
N GLU A 151 23.75 -0.35 -11.44
CA GLU A 151 22.58 -0.71 -12.24
C GLU A 151 21.85 0.52 -12.85
N GLY A 152 22.31 1.75 -12.58
CA GLY A 152 21.69 2.99 -13.07
C GLY A 152 20.53 3.49 -12.19
N LEU A 153 20.29 2.88 -11.02
CA LEU A 153 19.26 3.28 -10.06
C LEU A 153 19.86 4.33 -9.11
N LEU A 154 19.86 5.56 -9.55
CA LEU A 154 20.44 6.70 -8.83
C LEU A 154 19.61 7.06 -7.59
N PRO A 155 20.25 7.63 -6.55
CA PRO A 155 19.57 8.12 -5.35
C PRO A 155 18.34 8.98 -5.66
N HIS A 156 17.33 8.86 -4.82
CA HIS A 156 16.09 9.60 -4.93
C HIS A 156 15.61 10.09 -3.55
N LYS A 157 15.10 11.33 -3.52
CA LYS A 157 14.50 11.93 -2.33
C LYS A 157 12.98 11.91 -2.45
N VAL A 158 12.33 11.14 -1.59
CA VAL A 158 10.88 11.17 -1.40
C VAL A 158 10.54 12.46 -0.63
N LYS A 159 9.43 13.11 -0.94
CA LYS A 159 9.01 14.35 -0.27
C LYS A 159 8.17 14.10 0.97
N GLU A 160 7.32 13.07 0.94
CA GLU A 160 6.42 12.76 2.04
C GLU A 160 6.08 11.28 2.12
N VAL A 161 5.69 10.85 3.31
CA VAL A 161 5.10 9.53 3.56
C VAL A 161 3.72 9.69 4.19
N LEU A 162 2.74 8.94 3.69
CA LEU A 162 1.41 8.82 4.25
C LEU A 162 1.24 7.43 4.88
N LEU A 163 0.97 7.38 6.17
CA LEU A 163 0.78 6.14 6.92
C LEU A 163 -0.72 5.87 7.11
N TRP A 164 -1.26 4.79 6.47
CA TRP A 164 -2.66 4.41 6.71
C TRP A 164 -2.82 3.62 8.00
N ALA A 165 -4.05 3.56 8.51
CA ALA A 165 -4.41 2.90 9.77
C ALA A 165 -3.68 3.44 11.00
N SER A 166 -3.22 4.68 10.94
CA SER A 166 -2.63 5.38 12.07
C SER A 166 -3.66 5.66 13.17
N GLU A 167 -3.23 5.59 14.42
CA GLU A 167 -3.99 6.00 15.61
C GLU A 167 -3.87 7.51 15.87
N ASP A 168 -2.97 8.20 15.16
CA ASP A 168 -2.74 9.65 15.26
C ASP A 168 -2.75 10.30 13.86
N PRO A 169 -3.89 10.30 13.13
CA PRO A 169 -3.98 10.86 11.80
C PRO A 169 -3.99 12.39 11.83
N ASN A 170 -3.14 13.01 11.02
CA ASN A 170 -3.03 14.46 10.86
C ASN A 170 -3.42 14.95 9.46
N TYR A 171 -3.74 14.03 8.54
CA TYR A 171 -4.17 14.31 7.17
C TYR A 171 -5.38 13.47 6.81
N CYS A 172 -6.34 14.07 6.12
CA CYS A 172 -7.53 13.39 5.59
C CYS A 172 -7.67 13.69 4.10
N SER A 173 -7.76 12.65 3.30
CA SER A 173 -8.06 12.75 1.87
C SER A 173 -9.56 12.58 1.66
N ASP A 174 -10.19 13.55 0.99
CA ASP A 174 -11.60 13.44 0.59
C ASP A 174 -11.75 12.37 -0.49
N ILE A 175 -12.57 11.37 -0.22
CA ILE A 175 -12.88 10.28 -1.13
C ILE A 175 -14.38 10.20 -1.49
N THR A 176 -15.14 11.25 -1.20
CA THR A 176 -16.59 11.28 -1.41
C THR A 176 -16.96 10.83 -2.82
N ASP A 177 -16.32 11.40 -3.84
CA ASP A 177 -16.58 11.12 -5.25
C ASP A 177 -15.91 9.84 -5.78
N THR A 178 -15.00 9.23 -5.01
CA THR A 178 -14.24 8.04 -5.42
C THR A 178 -14.52 6.81 -4.58
N PHE A 179 -15.40 6.92 -3.59
CA PHE A 179 -15.77 5.82 -2.72
C PHE A 179 -16.37 4.63 -3.47
N SER A 180 -17.19 4.88 -4.50
CA SER A 180 -17.75 3.82 -5.34
C SER A 180 -16.68 3.00 -6.06
N ILE A 181 -15.63 3.65 -6.57
CA ILE A 181 -14.49 2.98 -7.22
C ILE A 181 -13.69 2.17 -6.21
N LYS A 182 -13.48 2.68 -5.00
CA LYS A 182 -12.87 1.92 -3.89
C LYS A 182 -13.63 0.63 -3.62
N LEU A 183 -14.97 0.67 -3.56
CA LEU A 183 -15.80 -0.52 -3.37
C LEU A 183 -15.67 -1.51 -4.52
N GLU A 184 -15.64 -1.02 -5.77
CA GLU A 184 -15.45 -1.86 -6.95
C GLU A 184 -14.10 -2.57 -6.92
N ALA A 185 -13.02 -1.85 -6.61
CA ALA A 185 -11.68 -2.43 -6.47
C ALA A 185 -11.63 -3.50 -5.35
N LEU A 186 -12.20 -3.21 -4.18
CA LEU A 186 -12.27 -4.18 -3.07
C LEU A 186 -13.01 -5.47 -3.47
N ARG A 187 -14.08 -5.37 -4.26
CA ARG A 187 -14.84 -6.54 -4.73
C ARG A 187 -14.06 -7.44 -5.70
N CYS A 188 -12.92 -6.99 -6.21
CA CYS A 188 -12.01 -7.84 -6.97
C CYS A 188 -11.35 -8.91 -6.08
N HIS A 189 -11.16 -8.64 -4.79
CA HIS A 189 -10.53 -9.55 -3.81
C HIS A 189 -11.53 -10.58 -3.26
N LYS A 190 -12.12 -11.38 -4.14
CA LYS A 190 -13.18 -12.35 -3.82
C LYS A 190 -12.76 -13.39 -2.80
N SER A 191 -11.48 -13.78 -2.81
CA SER A 191 -10.93 -14.74 -1.84
C SER A 191 -10.86 -14.20 -0.42
N GLN A 192 -10.86 -12.86 -0.22
CA GLN A 192 -10.69 -12.19 1.05
C GLN A 192 -11.96 -11.47 1.54
N VAL A 193 -12.71 -10.89 0.61
CA VAL A 193 -13.95 -10.15 0.92
C VAL A 193 -15.11 -11.14 1.04
N VAL A 194 -15.14 -11.86 2.16
CA VAL A 194 -16.27 -12.74 2.48
C VAL A 194 -17.40 -11.89 3.06
N ILE A 195 -18.38 -11.60 2.24
CA ILE A 195 -19.57 -10.78 2.57
C ILE A 195 -20.26 -11.27 3.86
N SER A 196 -20.23 -12.58 4.15
CA SER A 196 -20.95 -13.20 5.26
C SER A 196 -20.42 -12.88 6.66
N ARG A 197 -19.15 -12.46 6.81
CA ARG A 197 -18.54 -12.23 8.14
C ARG A 197 -18.67 -10.80 8.66
N ARG A 198 -18.93 -9.81 7.79
CA ARG A 198 -19.02 -8.37 8.14
C ARG A 198 -20.38 -7.76 7.86
N GLY A 199 -21.37 -8.55 7.48
CA GLY A 199 -22.67 -8.03 7.05
C GLY A 199 -22.55 -7.28 5.71
N ASP A 200 -23.18 -6.10 5.63
CA ASP A 200 -23.07 -5.22 4.47
C ASP A 200 -21.73 -4.48 4.47
N LEU A 201 -20.79 -4.93 3.62
CA LEU A 201 -19.45 -4.33 3.49
C LEU A 201 -19.54 -2.85 3.13
N ASP A 202 -20.43 -2.49 2.23
CA ASP A 202 -20.58 -1.11 1.76
C ASP A 202 -21.02 -0.19 2.91
N LYS A 203 -21.98 -0.65 3.71
CA LYS A 203 -22.45 0.09 4.89
C LYS A 203 -21.36 0.25 5.91
N TRP A 204 -20.65 -0.85 6.24
CA TRP A 204 -19.57 -0.82 7.21
C TRP A 204 -18.43 0.13 6.78
N LEU A 205 -18.00 0.07 5.52
CA LEU A 205 -16.97 0.95 4.99
C LEU A 205 -17.44 2.42 4.96
N ARG A 206 -18.68 2.67 4.55
CA ARG A 206 -19.23 4.03 4.53
C ARG A 206 -19.25 4.65 5.93
N GLU A 207 -19.70 3.92 6.94
CA GLU A 207 -19.70 4.38 8.33
C GLU A 207 -18.28 4.67 8.82
N ARG A 208 -17.32 3.78 8.51
CA ARG A 208 -15.92 3.97 8.85
C ARG A 208 -15.32 5.24 8.20
N HIS A 209 -15.57 5.46 6.91
CA HIS A 209 -15.04 6.62 6.19
C HIS A 209 -15.74 7.93 6.56
N LYS A 210 -17.03 7.87 6.97
CA LYS A 210 -17.71 9.02 7.62
C LYS A 210 -17.02 9.41 8.93
N ALA A 211 -16.73 8.46 9.79
CA ALA A 211 -16.03 8.73 11.05
C ALA A 211 -14.63 9.35 10.82
N MET A 212 -13.90 8.89 9.79
CA MET A 212 -12.60 9.47 9.42
C MET A 212 -12.71 10.90 8.87
N ALA A 213 -13.84 11.25 8.26
CA ALA A 213 -14.12 12.56 7.68
C ALA A 213 -14.68 13.58 8.70
N GLU A 214 -15.01 13.14 9.91
CA GLU A 214 -15.63 14.01 10.93
C GLU A 214 -14.75 15.24 11.21
N GLY A 215 -15.34 16.42 11.06
CA GLY A 215 -14.63 17.69 11.24
C GLY A 215 -13.61 18.06 10.17
N LYS A 216 -13.53 17.30 9.05
CA LYS A 216 -12.53 17.50 7.97
C LYS A 216 -13.10 18.16 6.70
N GLY A 217 -14.40 18.52 6.67
CA GLY A 217 -15.00 19.26 5.55
C GLY A 217 -15.34 18.40 4.33
N CYS A 218 -15.41 17.08 4.46
CA CYS A 218 -15.84 16.13 3.43
C CYS A 218 -16.84 15.11 4.00
N GLU A 219 -17.60 14.42 3.12
CA GLU A 219 -18.57 13.40 3.56
C GLU A 219 -17.86 12.08 3.91
N LEU A 220 -16.91 11.65 3.09
CA LEU A 220 -16.16 10.42 3.25
C LEU A 220 -14.67 10.72 3.14
N GLY A 221 -13.87 10.20 4.09
CA GLY A 221 -12.43 10.45 4.13
C GLY A 221 -11.59 9.19 4.31
N GLU A 222 -10.37 9.23 3.81
CA GLU A 222 -9.29 8.32 4.20
C GLU A 222 -8.29 9.10 5.05
N ALA A 223 -8.02 8.59 6.25
CA ALA A 223 -7.18 9.27 7.24
C ALA A 223 -5.78 8.66 7.25
N PHE A 224 -4.77 9.54 7.29
CA PHE A 224 -3.35 9.18 7.29
C PHE A 224 -2.58 9.98 8.34
N HIS A 225 -1.48 9.42 8.81
CA HIS A 225 -0.43 10.23 9.42
C HIS A 225 0.56 10.64 8.32
N ARG A 226 0.65 11.94 8.06
CA ARG A 226 1.53 12.53 7.05
C ARG A 226 2.83 12.95 7.68
N ILE A 227 3.94 12.53 7.08
CA ILE A 227 5.31 12.88 7.45
C ILE A 227 5.96 13.57 6.26
N GLU A 228 6.39 14.81 6.43
CA GLU A 228 7.22 15.51 5.45
C GLU A 228 8.70 15.14 5.68
N ILE A 229 9.37 14.73 4.59
CA ILE A 229 10.75 14.26 4.64
C ILE A 229 11.70 15.41 4.30
N PRO A 230 12.69 15.73 5.16
CA PRO A 230 13.60 16.86 5.00
C PRO A 230 14.61 16.73 3.84
#